data_3eed1c2433502f7e0dc02bff4120c18f
#
_entry.id   3eed1c2433502f7e0dc02bff4120c18f
#
_cell.length_a   1.000
_cell.length_b   1.000
_cell.length_c   1.000
_cell.angle_alpha   90.00
_cell.angle_beta   90.00
_cell.angle_gamma   90.00
#
_symmetry.space_group_name_H-M   'P 1'
#
loop_
_entity.id
_entity.type
_entity.pdbx_description
1 polymer ?
#
loop_
_entity_poly.entity_id
_entity_poly.type
_entity_poly.pdbx_seq_one_letter_code
_entity_poly.pdbx_strand_id
1 'polypeptide(L)'
;AQDSGIRDDLVLTWVNMVDLMRVKGVGGEFAELLQASGVDTVKELRRRNAENLAEKMGEVNEEKKLTRVVPSEKVVTKWIEAAKDMEPGVEY
;
A
#
# COMPACT_ATOMS: atom_id res chain seq x y z
N ALA A 1 19.59 -12.05 -19.40
CA ALA A 1 18.79 -13.03 -18.72
C ALA A 1 18.88 -12.89 -17.22
N GLN A 2 20.05 -12.73 -16.71
CA GLN A 2 20.22 -12.54 -15.26
C GLN A 2 19.53 -11.26 -14.80
N ASP A 3 19.55 -10.27 -15.64
CA ASP A 3 18.92 -9.00 -15.33
C ASP A 3 17.43 -9.14 -15.24
N SER A 4 16.88 -10.16 -15.85
CA SER A 4 15.45 -10.39 -15.84
C SER A 4 14.89 -10.51 -14.43
N GLY A 5 15.60 -11.22 -13.58
CA GLY A 5 15.14 -11.38 -12.21
C GLY A 5 15.00 -10.08 -11.46
N ILE A 6 15.95 -9.19 -11.62
CA ILE A 6 15.93 -7.90 -10.97
C ILE A 6 14.84 -7.03 -11.56
N ARG A 7 14.69 -7.07 -12.87
CA ARG A 7 13.67 -6.28 -13.54
C ARG A 7 12.28 -6.77 -13.19
N ASP A 8 12.11 -8.06 -13.07
CA ASP A 8 10.84 -8.64 -12.70
C ASP A 8 10.40 -8.16 -11.33
N ASP A 9 11.32 -8.09 -10.38
CA ASP A 9 11.03 -7.58 -9.05
C ASP A 9 10.60 -6.12 -9.10
N LEU A 10 11.30 -5.31 -9.89
CA LEU A 10 10.98 -3.90 -10.02
C LEU A 10 9.60 -3.70 -10.68
N VAL A 11 9.34 -4.48 -11.73
CA VAL A 11 8.06 -4.39 -12.42
C VAL A 11 6.92 -4.80 -11.49
N LEU A 12 7.10 -5.88 -10.76
CA LEU A 12 6.09 -6.35 -9.82
C LEU A 12 5.80 -5.31 -8.74
N THR A 13 6.85 -4.71 -8.19
CA THR A 13 6.71 -3.67 -7.19
C THR A 13 5.91 -2.49 -7.73
N TRP A 14 6.21 -2.07 -8.93
CA TRP A 14 5.55 -0.95 -9.56
C TRP A 14 4.07 -1.25 -9.83
N VAL A 15 3.79 -2.44 -10.33
CA VAL A 15 2.40 -2.87 -10.58
C VAL A 15 1.61 -2.88 -9.28
N ASN A 16 2.21 -3.36 -8.20
CA ASN A 16 1.57 -3.37 -6.89
C ASN A 16 1.28 -1.96 -6.40
N MET A 17 2.21 -1.04 -6.59
CA MET A 17 2.00 0.35 -6.23
C MET A 17 0.84 0.98 -7.00
N VAL A 18 0.78 0.71 -8.29
CA VAL A 18 -0.31 1.22 -9.12
C VAL A 18 -1.66 0.67 -8.65
N ASP A 19 -1.69 -0.59 -8.25
CA ASP A 19 -2.90 -1.18 -7.70
C ASP A 19 -3.36 -0.45 -6.45
N LEU A 20 -2.44 -0.18 -5.53
CA LEU A 20 -2.76 0.56 -4.30
C LEU A 20 -3.23 1.97 -4.60
N MET A 21 -2.65 2.61 -5.60
CA MET A 21 -3.03 3.97 -5.97
C MET A 21 -4.44 4.07 -6.53
N ARG A 22 -5.06 2.96 -6.86
CA ARG A 22 -6.46 2.94 -7.26
C ARG A 22 -7.39 3.30 -6.11
N VAL A 23 -6.93 3.14 -4.89
CA VAL A 23 -7.71 3.53 -3.71
C VAL A 23 -7.71 5.04 -3.63
N LYS A 24 -8.91 5.62 -3.49
CA LYS A 24 -9.04 7.06 -3.41
C LYS A 24 -8.30 7.60 -2.20
N GLY A 25 -7.44 8.57 -2.44
CA GLY A 25 -6.65 9.18 -1.38
C GLY A 25 -5.26 8.57 -1.21
N VAL A 26 -4.97 7.48 -1.89
CA VAL A 26 -3.64 6.87 -1.85
C VAL A 26 -2.84 7.35 -3.05
N GLY A 27 -1.87 8.21 -2.79
CA GLY A 27 -0.92 8.65 -3.81
C GLY A 27 0.32 7.78 -3.80
N GLY A 28 1.30 8.14 -4.63
CA GLY A 28 2.54 7.37 -4.74
C GLY A 28 3.27 7.22 -3.41
N GLU A 29 3.33 8.29 -2.63
CA GLU A 29 4.01 8.25 -1.33
C GLU A 29 3.34 7.28 -0.38
N PHE A 30 2.02 7.34 -0.31
CA PHE A 30 1.28 6.44 0.59
C PHE A 30 1.31 5.00 0.10
N ALA A 31 1.29 4.79 -1.22
CA ALA A 31 1.42 3.45 -1.76
C ALA A 31 2.76 2.84 -1.36
N GLU A 32 3.82 3.63 -1.45
CA GLU A 32 5.14 3.17 -1.03
C GLU A 32 5.17 2.86 0.46
N LEU A 33 4.56 3.71 1.28
CA LEU A 33 4.50 3.49 2.72
C LEU A 33 3.68 2.23 3.04
N LEU A 34 2.58 2.01 2.34
CA LEU A 34 1.79 0.81 2.51
C LEU A 34 2.60 -0.44 2.19
N GLN A 35 3.35 -0.42 1.10
CA GLN A 35 4.21 -1.55 0.74
C GLN A 35 5.26 -1.80 1.81
N ALA A 36 5.88 -0.75 2.31
CA ALA A 36 6.88 -0.86 3.36
C ALA A 36 6.27 -1.42 4.64
N SER A 37 4.98 -1.23 4.84
CA SER A 37 4.25 -1.73 6.00
C SER A 37 3.67 -3.13 5.79
N GLY A 38 3.96 -3.75 4.65
CA GLY A 38 3.53 -5.11 4.37
C GLY A 38 2.26 -5.23 3.55
N VAL A 39 1.77 -4.13 3.00
CA VAL A 39 0.56 -4.13 2.18
C VAL A 39 0.95 -3.91 0.73
N ASP A 40 0.87 -4.94 -0.07
CA ASP A 40 1.31 -4.88 -1.47
C ASP A 40 0.20 -4.51 -2.44
N THR A 41 -1.03 -4.93 -2.16
CA THR A 41 -2.14 -4.76 -3.08
C THR A 41 -3.40 -4.36 -2.34
N VAL A 42 -4.42 -3.97 -3.12
CA VAL A 42 -5.75 -3.66 -2.57
C VAL A 42 -6.32 -4.87 -1.83
N LYS A 43 -6.06 -6.06 -2.34
CA LYS A 43 -6.52 -7.29 -1.71
C LYS A 43 -5.94 -7.44 -0.30
N GLU A 44 -4.66 -7.11 -0.14
CA GLU A 44 -4.02 -7.10 1.17
C GLU A 44 -4.62 -6.02 2.07
N LEU A 45 -4.80 -4.83 1.52
CA LEU A 45 -5.34 -3.70 2.28
C LEU A 45 -6.70 -4.02 2.88
N ARG A 46 -7.55 -4.69 2.12
CA ARG A 46 -8.90 -5.06 2.58
C ARG A 46 -8.90 -5.93 3.83
N ARG A 47 -7.84 -6.67 4.04
CA ARG A 47 -7.72 -7.61 5.15
C ARG A 47 -7.10 -7.00 6.39
N ARG A 48 -6.54 -5.81 6.27
CA ARG A 48 -5.81 -5.19 7.37
C ARG A 48 -6.75 -4.54 8.37
N ASN A 49 -6.32 -4.52 9.61
CA ASN A 49 -6.98 -3.78 10.66
C ASN A 49 -6.45 -2.34 10.61
N ALA A 50 -7.36 -1.37 10.55
CA ALA A 50 -6.97 0.03 10.39
C ALA A 50 -6.07 0.53 11.52
N GLU A 51 -6.40 0.16 12.75
CA GLU A 51 -5.61 0.58 13.91
C GLU A 51 -4.19 0.04 13.84
N ASN A 52 -4.07 -1.26 13.61
CA ASN A 52 -2.76 -1.89 13.52
C ASN A 52 -1.97 -1.39 12.33
N LEU A 53 -2.64 -1.20 11.20
CA LEU A 53 -1.96 -0.72 10.01
C LEU A 53 -1.47 0.71 10.19
N ALA A 54 -2.30 1.58 10.76
CA ALA A 54 -1.90 2.96 11.01
C ALA A 54 -0.69 3.02 11.92
N GLU A 55 -0.68 2.22 12.97
CA GLU A 55 0.46 2.13 13.88
C GLU A 55 1.71 1.65 13.16
N LYS A 56 1.57 0.60 12.37
CA LYS A 56 2.69 0.07 11.60
C LYS A 56 3.24 1.09 10.61
N MET A 57 2.36 1.79 9.93
CA MET A 57 2.78 2.82 9.00
C MET A 57 3.51 3.96 9.70
N GLY A 58 3.06 4.31 10.89
CA GLY A 58 3.74 5.32 11.69
C GLY A 58 5.16 4.91 12.05
N GLU A 59 5.32 3.68 12.49
CA GLU A 59 6.63 3.15 12.84
C GLU A 59 7.55 3.10 11.62
N VAL A 60 7.04 2.60 10.51
CA VAL A 60 7.83 2.48 9.28
C VAL A 60 8.22 3.85 8.76
N ASN A 61 7.29 4.80 8.80
CA ASN A 61 7.58 6.14 8.32
C ASN A 61 8.57 6.86 9.23
N GLU A 62 8.53 6.59 10.52
CA GLU A 62 9.50 7.17 11.45
C GLU A 62 10.91 6.70 11.10
N GLU A 63 11.04 5.46 10.70
CA GLU A 63 12.31 4.87 10.32
C GLU A 63 12.75 5.27 8.90
N LYS A 64 11.84 5.17 7.94
CA LYS A 64 12.17 5.36 6.53
C LYS A 64 11.85 6.72 5.97
N LYS A 65 10.98 7.45 6.64
CA LYS A 65 10.58 8.80 6.24
C LYS A 65 10.13 8.90 4.79
N LEU A 66 9.22 8.03 4.42
CA LEU A 66 8.71 7.97 3.06
C LEU A 66 7.67 9.04 2.76
N THR A 67 6.99 9.54 3.78
CA THR A 67 6.00 10.61 3.61
C THR A 67 6.23 11.68 4.66
N ARG A 68 5.73 12.88 4.37
CA ARG A 68 5.81 13.98 5.32
C ARG A 68 4.79 13.84 6.42
N VAL A 69 3.66 13.26 6.09
CA VAL A 69 2.54 13.14 7.01
C VAL A 69 2.19 11.67 7.12
N VAL A 70 2.12 11.17 8.36
CA VAL A 70 1.68 9.81 8.61
C VAL A 70 0.16 9.80 8.59
N PRO A 71 -0.45 8.90 7.81
CA PRO A 71 -1.91 8.83 7.78
C PRO A 71 -2.45 8.40 9.13
N SER A 72 -3.53 9.05 9.55
CA SER A 72 -4.17 8.70 10.82
C SER A 72 -5.00 7.44 10.64
N GLU A 73 -5.43 6.87 11.77
CA GLU A 73 -6.32 5.72 11.75
C GLU A 73 -7.57 5.99 10.93
N LYS A 74 -8.12 7.20 11.03
CA LYS A 74 -9.30 7.58 10.25
C LYS A 74 -9.04 7.51 8.76
N VAL A 75 -7.90 8.00 8.33
CA VAL A 75 -7.52 7.97 6.92
C VAL A 75 -7.34 6.54 6.46
N VAL A 76 -6.64 5.74 7.25
CA VAL A 76 -6.41 4.33 6.92
C VAL A 76 -7.73 3.58 6.86
N THR A 77 -8.65 3.88 7.78
CA THR A 77 -9.97 3.27 7.77
C THR A 77 -10.70 3.58 6.47
N LYS A 78 -10.63 4.82 6.00
CA LYS A 78 -11.25 5.19 4.73
C LYS A 78 -10.66 4.42 3.57
N TRP A 79 -9.34 4.23 3.57
CA TRP A 79 -8.69 3.46 2.53
C TRP A 79 -9.15 2.00 2.53
N ILE A 80 -9.25 1.41 3.71
CA ILE A 80 -9.68 0.02 3.84
C ILE A 80 -11.13 -0.14 3.39
N GLU A 81 -11.99 0.79 3.79
CA GLU A 81 -13.39 0.77 3.37
C GLU A 81 -13.51 0.95 1.86
N ALA A 82 -12.75 1.86 1.28
CA ALA A 82 -12.72 2.04 -0.16
C ALA A 82 -12.25 0.77 -0.86
N ALA A 83 -11.25 0.12 -0.29
CA ALA A 83 -10.73 -1.13 -0.85
C ALA A 83 -11.79 -2.24 -0.79
N LYS A 84 -12.57 -2.28 0.26
CA LYS A 84 -13.65 -3.27 0.38
C LYS A 84 -14.75 -3.05 -0.64
N ASP A 85 -14.99 -1.81 -1.01
CA ASP A 85 -15.99 -1.48 -2.02
C ASP A 85 -15.48 -1.73 -3.44
N MET A 86 -14.18 -1.79 -3.62
CA MET A 86 -13.61 -2.04 -4.92
C MET A 86 -13.67 -3.52 -5.24
N GLU A 87 -14.10 -3.82 -6.44
CA GLU A 87 -14.01 -5.18 -6.91
C GLU A 87 -12.54 -5.48 -7.22
N PRO A 88 -12.10 -6.69 -6.91
CA PRO A 88 -10.75 -7.07 -7.32
C PRO A 88 -10.69 -7.02 -8.83
N GLY A 89 -10.05 -5.99 -9.36
CA GLY A 89 -10.00 -5.77 -10.80
C GLY A 89 -9.21 -6.82 -11.54
N VAL A 90 -8.38 -7.56 -10.81
CA VAL A 90 -7.57 -8.60 -11.39
C VAL A 90 -7.64 -9.81 -10.47
N GLU A 91 -7.89 -10.94 -11.06
CA GLU A 91 -7.82 -12.19 -10.30
C GLU A 91 -6.41 -12.72 -10.36
N TYR A 92 -5.85 -12.89 -9.24
CA TYR A 92 -4.48 -13.37 -9.14
C TYR A 92 -4.42 -14.88 -8.94
#